data_195686a83d773ec9406193007718823f
#
_entry.id   195686a83d773ec9406193007718823f
#
_cell.length_a   1.000
_cell.length_b   1.000
_cell.length_c   1.000
_cell.angle_alpha   90.00
_cell.angle_beta   90.00
_cell.angle_gamma   90.00
#
_symmetry.space_group_name_H-M   'P 1'
#
loop_
_entity.id
_entity.type
_entity.pdbx_description
1 polymer ?
#
loop_
_entity_poly.entity_id
_entity_poly.type
_entity_poly.pdbx_seq_one_letter_code
_entity_poly.pdbx_strand_id
1 'polypeptide(L)'
;MVLTFKESKSKTRLSANFVAGEFACKCGQCKKIMVDSELVNRLQQIRDHFGVPVNVNSGYRCKAHNTAVGGDPQSSHMKGMAADIWLPGVKPAEVALYAESIGIRRIGKYDDFVHIGSGLTKRFWLGHEGTVVETFGAEQSFTVELPVLRRGDRGDAVKAVQRHLRGWGAAIEADSSYGPATEAAVKKYQAEHGLPAHGVADRATRQKMLGIDG
;
A
#
# COMPACT_ATOMS: atom_id res chain seq x y z
N MET A 1 19.19 5.45 -3.98
CA MET A 1 20.46 5.52 -3.17
C MET A 1 20.16 5.03 -1.76
N VAL A 2 20.98 4.12 -1.19
CA VAL A 2 20.77 3.63 0.19
C VAL A 2 21.44 4.55 1.20
N LEU A 3 20.63 5.14 2.07
CA LEU A 3 21.07 5.97 3.19
C LEU A 3 21.37 5.09 4.41
N THR A 4 22.38 5.47 5.20
CA THR A 4 22.78 4.74 6.42
C THR A 4 22.82 5.66 7.63
N PHE A 5 22.20 5.22 8.72
CA PHE A 5 22.16 5.94 10.01
C PHE A 5 22.71 5.03 11.11
N LYS A 6 23.34 5.65 12.10
CA LYS A 6 23.98 4.94 13.23
C LYS A 6 23.12 4.86 14.50
N GLU A 7 21.92 5.46 14.45
CA GLU A 7 21.01 5.55 15.60
C GLU A 7 19.63 4.99 15.23
N SER A 8 19.20 3.93 15.89
CA SER A 8 17.92 3.27 15.64
C SER A 8 16.68 4.14 15.92
N LYS A 9 16.83 5.21 16.69
CA LYS A 9 15.77 6.20 17.00
C LYS A 9 15.97 7.52 16.24
N SER A 10 16.67 7.50 15.10
CA SER A 10 16.94 8.70 14.32
C SER A 10 15.65 9.41 13.91
N LYS A 11 15.55 10.70 14.26
CA LYS A 11 14.46 11.59 13.84
C LYS A 11 14.75 12.31 12.52
N THR A 12 15.82 11.92 11.83
CA THR A 12 16.15 12.51 10.52
C THR A 12 14.98 12.31 9.56
N ARG A 13 14.44 13.41 9.05
CA ARG A 13 13.32 13.40 8.10
C ARG A 13 13.81 12.91 6.75
N LEU A 14 13.10 11.93 6.20
CA LEU A 14 13.38 11.34 4.89
C LEU A 14 12.43 11.85 3.82
N SER A 15 11.19 12.15 4.21
CA SER A 15 10.15 12.75 3.36
C SER A 15 9.15 13.52 4.22
N ALA A 16 8.05 13.97 3.65
CA ALA A 16 7.01 14.71 4.38
C ALA A 16 6.46 13.94 5.59
N ASN A 17 6.33 12.61 5.48
CA ASN A 17 5.69 11.78 6.49
C ASN A 17 6.58 10.69 7.10
N PHE A 18 7.84 10.55 6.65
CA PHE A 18 8.72 9.47 7.13
C PHE A 18 9.99 10.00 7.79
N VAL A 19 10.39 9.35 8.88
CA VAL A 19 11.69 9.56 9.54
C VAL A 19 12.51 8.26 9.54
N ALA A 20 13.83 8.38 9.60
CA ALA A 20 14.74 7.24 9.49
C ALA A 20 14.49 6.15 10.55
N GLY A 21 14.11 6.53 11.77
CA GLY A 21 13.84 5.61 12.87
C GLY A 21 12.72 4.60 12.62
N GLU A 22 11.76 4.92 11.74
CA GLU A 22 10.67 4.00 11.38
C GLU A 22 11.17 2.76 10.65
N PHE A 23 12.32 2.88 9.97
CA PHE A 23 12.96 1.78 9.22
C PHE A 23 13.98 1.01 10.05
N ALA A 24 14.08 1.25 11.34
CA ALA A 24 15.03 0.58 12.21
C ALA A 24 14.76 -0.92 12.35
N CYS A 25 15.83 -1.70 12.50
CA CYS A 25 15.72 -3.12 12.78
C CYS A 25 15.01 -3.37 14.12
N LYS A 26 14.04 -4.26 14.14
CA LYS A 26 13.25 -4.60 15.33
C LYS A 26 13.96 -5.55 16.31
N CYS A 27 15.23 -5.92 16.08
CA CYS A 27 15.97 -6.83 16.98
C CYS A 27 16.29 -6.23 18.36
N GLY A 28 16.12 -4.92 18.56
CA GLY A 28 16.43 -4.22 19.81
C GLY A 28 17.94 -4.03 20.08
N GLN A 29 18.82 -4.68 19.33
CA GLN A 29 20.27 -4.69 19.59
C GLN A 29 21.06 -3.85 18.57
N CYS A 30 20.75 -3.94 17.28
CA CYS A 30 21.49 -3.21 16.27
C CYS A 30 21.00 -1.74 16.19
N LYS A 31 21.96 -0.81 16.11
CA LYS A 31 21.68 0.62 15.98
C LYS A 31 21.64 1.09 14.53
N LYS A 32 22.20 0.28 13.61
CA LYS A 32 22.29 0.64 12.19
C LYS A 32 20.90 0.63 11.55
N ILE A 33 20.61 1.64 10.76
CA ILE A 33 19.49 1.68 9.83
C ILE A 33 20.07 1.79 8.43
N MET A 34 19.49 1.08 7.49
CA MET A 34 19.68 1.28 6.06
C MET A 34 18.32 1.49 5.42
N VAL A 35 18.17 2.50 4.57
CA VAL A 35 16.92 2.73 3.84
C VAL A 35 17.22 3.35 2.48
N ASP A 36 16.62 2.80 1.45
CA ASP A 36 16.73 3.32 0.10
C ASP A 36 15.79 4.52 -0.09
N SER A 37 16.33 5.64 -0.60
CA SER A 37 15.55 6.85 -0.88
C SER A 37 14.40 6.59 -1.85
N GLU A 38 14.57 5.71 -2.84
CA GLU A 38 13.49 5.34 -3.75
C GLU A 38 12.36 4.60 -3.01
N LEU A 39 12.69 3.70 -2.08
CA LEU A 39 11.69 3.08 -1.23
C LEU A 39 10.86 4.13 -0.47
N VAL A 40 11.53 5.11 0.14
CA VAL A 40 10.85 6.19 0.87
C VAL A 40 9.94 7.00 -0.04
N ASN A 41 10.39 7.35 -1.25
CA ASN A 41 9.59 8.06 -2.23
C ASN A 41 8.32 7.29 -2.62
N ARG A 42 8.43 5.97 -2.83
CA ARG A 42 7.29 5.10 -3.13
C ARG A 42 6.31 4.99 -1.96
N LEU A 43 6.81 4.88 -0.74
CA LEU A 43 5.97 4.88 0.45
C LEU A 43 5.27 6.22 0.66
N GLN A 44 5.93 7.35 0.33
CA GLN A 44 5.31 8.67 0.36
C GLN A 44 4.17 8.78 -0.66
N GLN A 45 4.35 8.28 -1.89
CA GLN A 45 3.28 8.24 -2.89
C GLN A 45 2.07 7.41 -2.40
N ILE A 46 2.32 6.26 -1.78
CA ILE A 46 1.26 5.45 -1.17
C ILE A 46 0.56 6.24 -0.05
N ARG A 47 1.32 6.93 0.80
CA ARG A 47 0.77 7.76 1.89
C ARG A 47 -0.11 8.88 1.36
N ASP A 48 0.32 9.57 0.31
CA ASP A 48 -0.39 10.69 -0.29
C ASP A 48 -1.67 10.24 -0.98
N HIS A 49 -1.62 9.09 -1.69
CA HIS A 49 -2.78 8.54 -2.38
C HIS A 49 -3.90 8.11 -1.42
N PHE A 50 -3.57 7.35 -0.38
CA PHE A 50 -4.58 6.84 0.55
C PHE A 50 -5.00 7.85 1.64
N GLY A 51 -4.23 8.92 1.86
CA GLY A 51 -4.52 9.95 2.84
C GLY A 51 -4.47 9.48 4.31
N VAL A 52 -4.04 8.24 4.58
CA VAL A 52 -3.96 7.64 5.93
C VAL A 52 -2.52 7.26 6.27
N PRO A 53 -2.13 7.17 7.55
CA PRO A 53 -0.78 6.76 7.93
C PRO A 53 -0.33 5.47 7.26
N VAL A 54 0.92 5.44 6.79
CA VAL A 54 1.60 4.21 6.37
C VAL A 54 2.48 3.77 7.54
N ASN A 55 2.13 2.65 8.15
CA ASN A 55 2.87 2.11 9.29
C ASN A 55 3.91 1.10 8.79
N VAL A 56 5.16 1.26 9.22
CA VAL A 56 6.26 0.36 8.86
C VAL A 56 6.40 -0.74 9.91
N ASN A 57 5.90 -1.93 9.61
CA ASN A 57 6.06 -3.10 10.48
C ASN A 57 7.50 -3.60 10.51
N SER A 58 8.17 -3.59 9.37
CA SER A 58 9.55 -4.05 9.24
C SER A 58 10.23 -3.24 8.13
N GLY A 59 11.29 -2.53 8.48
CA GLY A 59 12.18 -1.86 7.53
C GLY A 59 13.48 -2.66 7.36
N TYR A 60 14.62 -2.05 7.71
CA TYR A 60 15.92 -2.72 7.72
C TYR A 60 15.93 -3.90 8.69
N ARG A 61 16.53 -5.02 8.27
CA ARG A 61 16.81 -6.18 9.12
C ARG A 61 18.31 -6.48 9.12
N CYS A 62 18.93 -6.53 10.28
CA CYS A 62 20.29 -7.07 10.36
C CYS A 62 20.27 -8.60 10.10
N LYS A 63 21.42 -9.18 9.74
CA LYS A 63 21.52 -10.61 9.40
C LYS A 63 20.95 -11.51 10.50
N ALA A 64 21.31 -11.26 11.76
CA ALA A 64 20.83 -12.05 12.90
C ALA A 64 19.29 -12.01 13.02
N HIS A 65 18.68 -10.81 12.91
CA HIS A 65 17.24 -10.68 12.97
C HIS A 65 16.55 -11.35 11.78
N ASN A 66 17.10 -11.17 10.57
CA ASN A 66 16.53 -11.80 9.38
C ASN A 66 16.51 -13.32 9.50
N THR A 67 17.57 -13.93 10.02
CA THR A 67 17.62 -15.38 10.29
C THR A 67 16.62 -15.78 11.37
N ALA A 68 16.51 -15.00 12.46
CA ALA A 68 15.60 -15.31 13.56
C ALA A 68 14.12 -15.30 13.16
N VAL A 69 13.74 -14.49 12.14
CA VAL A 69 12.37 -14.44 11.61
C VAL A 69 12.18 -15.33 10.37
N GLY A 70 13.10 -16.22 10.05
CA GLY A 70 13.01 -17.12 8.90
C GLY A 70 13.06 -16.41 7.53
N GLY A 71 13.66 -15.22 7.48
CA GLY A 71 13.74 -14.43 6.25
C GLY A 71 14.74 -15.00 5.23
N ASP A 72 14.47 -14.78 3.95
CA ASP A 72 15.35 -15.14 2.84
C ASP A 72 16.79 -14.64 3.08
N PRO A 73 17.83 -15.49 2.95
CA PRO A 73 19.23 -15.08 3.09
C PRO A 73 19.68 -13.92 2.18
N GLN A 74 18.93 -13.67 1.09
CA GLN A 74 19.15 -12.54 0.18
C GLN A 74 18.11 -11.43 0.30
N SER A 75 17.37 -11.39 1.42
CA SER A 75 16.29 -10.45 1.67
C SER A 75 16.67 -9.00 1.37
N SER A 76 15.79 -8.31 0.67
CA SER A 76 15.91 -6.86 0.40
C SER A 76 15.87 -6.01 1.67
N HIS A 77 15.25 -6.49 2.75
CA HIS A 77 15.30 -5.85 4.07
C HIS A 77 16.73 -5.70 4.60
N MET A 78 17.60 -6.69 4.38
CA MET A 78 19.01 -6.60 4.82
C MET A 78 19.81 -5.55 4.06
N LYS A 79 19.30 -5.10 2.90
CA LYS A 79 19.91 -4.06 2.06
C LYS A 79 19.26 -2.70 2.26
N GLY A 80 18.23 -2.58 3.11
CA GLY A 80 17.44 -1.36 3.28
C GLY A 80 16.54 -1.04 2.08
N MET A 81 16.27 -2.00 1.23
CA MET A 81 15.53 -1.84 -0.04
C MET A 81 14.10 -2.40 0.05
N ALA A 82 13.59 -2.66 1.24
CA ALA A 82 12.23 -3.14 1.43
C ALA A 82 11.64 -2.70 2.77
N ALA A 83 10.31 -2.58 2.78
CA ALA A 83 9.50 -2.39 3.96
C ALA A 83 8.22 -3.24 3.89
N ASP A 84 7.83 -3.81 5.04
CA ASP A 84 6.53 -4.40 5.25
C ASP A 84 5.64 -3.34 5.88
N ILE A 85 4.54 -2.99 5.22
CA ILE A 85 3.68 -1.85 5.59
C ILE A 85 2.22 -2.27 5.74
N TRP A 86 1.50 -1.53 6.57
CA TRP A 86 0.05 -1.59 6.64
C TRP A 86 -0.54 -0.18 6.79
N LEU A 87 -1.79 -0.03 6.36
CA LEU A 87 -2.51 1.24 6.39
C LEU A 87 -3.84 1.06 7.12
N PRO A 88 -4.18 1.91 8.10
CA PRO A 88 -5.43 1.80 8.83
C PRO A 88 -6.65 1.86 7.89
N GLY A 89 -7.44 0.78 7.89
CA GLY A 89 -8.67 0.70 7.12
C GLY A 89 -8.53 0.61 5.60
N VAL A 90 -7.33 0.31 5.10
CA VAL A 90 -7.06 -0.01 3.69
C VAL A 90 -6.66 -1.47 3.59
N LYS A 91 -7.28 -2.21 2.69
CA LYS A 91 -6.95 -3.62 2.49
C LYS A 91 -5.58 -3.79 1.82
N PRO A 92 -4.79 -4.80 2.19
CA PRO A 92 -3.51 -5.08 1.54
C PRO A 92 -3.61 -5.22 0.01
N ALA A 93 -4.71 -5.76 -0.48
CA ALA A 93 -4.96 -5.87 -1.91
C ALA A 93 -5.04 -4.51 -2.63
N GLU A 94 -5.68 -3.52 -2.02
CA GLU A 94 -5.78 -2.15 -2.58
C GLU A 94 -4.42 -1.48 -2.60
N VAL A 95 -3.61 -1.68 -1.53
CA VAL A 95 -2.25 -1.16 -1.47
C VAL A 95 -1.36 -1.82 -2.52
N ALA A 96 -1.46 -3.15 -2.71
CA ALA A 96 -0.67 -3.89 -3.69
C ALA A 96 -0.99 -3.44 -5.13
N LEU A 97 -2.28 -3.27 -5.45
CA LEU A 97 -2.74 -2.74 -6.74
C LEU A 97 -2.18 -1.35 -7.03
N TYR A 98 -2.37 -0.43 -6.10
CA TYR A 98 -1.84 0.92 -6.26
C TYR A 98 -0.32 0.92 -6.39
N ALA A 99 0.37 0.14 -5.57
CA ALA A 99 1.82 -0.01 -5.64
C ALA A 99 2.29 -0.49 -7.03
N GLU A 100 1.56 -1.44 -7.63
CA GLU A 100 1.85 -1.90 -8.99
C GLU A 100 1.62 -0.79 -10.02
N SER A 101 0.51 -0.04 -9.91
CA SER A 101 0.14 1.02 -10.85
C SER A 101 1.17 2.16 -10.91
N ILE A 102 1.82 2.47 -9.79
CA ILE A 102 2.91 3.47 -9.72
C ILE A 102 4.30 2.88 -10.06
N GLY A 103 4.34 1.69 -10.64
CA GLY A 103 5.54 1.05 -11.17
C GLY A 103 6.45 0.41 -10.12
N ILE A 104 5.96 0.10 -8.93
CA ILE A 104 6.70 -0.72 -7.97
C ILE A 104 6.77 -2.15 -8.51
N ARG A 105 7.97 -2.70 -8.56
CA ARG A 105 8.23 -4.01 -9.20
C ARG A 105 8.42 -5.16 -8.20
N ARG A 106 8.52 -4.88 -6.91
CA ARG A 106 8.65 -5.91 -5.87
C ARG A 106 7.55 -5.72 -4.84
N ILE A 107 6.50 -6.54 -4.95
CA ILE A 107 5.32 -6.45 -4.11
C ILE A 107 4.93 -7.84 -3.62
N GLY A 108 4.77 -7.97 -2.30
CA GLY A 108 4.20 -9.16 -1.68
C GLY A 108 2.94 -8.79 -0.92
N LYS A 109 1.79 -9.33 -1.34
CA LYS A 109 0.53 -9.13 -0.64
C LYS A 109 0.33 -10.23 0.38
N TYR A 110 0.25 -9.89 1.65
CA TYR A 110 -0.09 -10.76 2.77
C TYR A 110 -1.51 -10.46 3.29
N ASP A 111 -1.93 -11.16 4.32
CA ASP A 111 -3.31 -11.03 4.84
C ASP A 111 -3.54 -9.66 5.48
N ASP A 112 -2.56 -9.12 6.19
CA ASP A 112 -2.65 -7.91 7.02
C ASP A 112 -1.60 -6.84 6.68
N PHE A 113 -0.65 -7.11 5.78
CA PHE A 113 0.37 -6.17 5.34
C PHE A 113 0.76 -6.36 3.87
N VAL A 114 1.53 -5.41 3.35
CA VAL A 114 2.14 -5.48 2.03
C VAL A 114 3.64 -5.29 2.13
N HIS A 115 4.40 -6.18 1.51
CA HIS A 115 5.83 -6.00 1.28
C HIS A 115 6.05 -5.12 0.07
N ILE A 116 6.78 -4.04 0.23
CA ILE A 116 7.18 -3.10 -0.82
C ILE A 116 8.70 -3.11 -0.94
N GLY A 117 9.21 -3.32 -2.16
CA GLY A 117 10.64 -3.26 -2.43
C GLY A 117 11.01 -2.32 -3.57
N SER A 118 12.15 -1.63 -3.45
CA SER A 118 12.67 -0.70 -4.47
C SER A 118 13.50 -1.37 -5.57
N GLY A 119 13.60 -2.71 -5.58
CA GLY A 119 14.34 -3.45 -6.60
C GLY A 119 13.69 -3.36 -8.00
N LEU A 120 14.52 -3.34 -9.04
CA LEU A 120 14.07 -3.15 -10.43
C LEU A 120 13.50 -4.42 -11.09
N THR A 121 13.84 -5.61 -10.59
CA THR A 121 13.34 -6.88 -11.12
C THR A 121 11.91 -7.12 -10.64
N LYS A 122 10.98 -7.35 -11.56
CA LYS A 122 9.59 -7.67 -11.23
C LYS A 122 9.53 -8.98 -10.45
N ARG A 123 8.91 -8.94 -9.27
CA ARG A 123 8.60 -10.11 -8.45
C ARG A 123 7.39 -9.78 -7.59
N PHE A 124 6.27 -10.42 -7.89
CA PHE A 124 5.04 -10.33 -7.12
C PHE A 124 4.71 -11.68 -6.49
N TRP A 125 4.12 -11.64 -5.30
CA TRP A 125 3.72 -12.87 -4.62
C TRP A 125 2.56 -12.64 -3.65
N LEU A 126 1.88 -13.72 -3.34
CA LEU A 126 0.92 -13.81 -2.25
C LEU A 126 1.58 -14.49 -1.05
N GLY A 127 1.25 -14.02 0.14
CA GLY A 127 1.67 -14.61 1.41
C GLY A 127 0.48 -14.82 2.34
N HIS A 128 0.61 -15.82 3.19
CA HIS A 128 -0.35 -16.14 4.25
C HIS A 128 0.44 -16.43 5.52
N GLU A 129 0.01 -15.87 6.66
CA GLU A 129 0.69 -16.01 7.96
C GLU A 129 2.22 -15.78 7.89
N GLY A 130 2.64 -14.77 7.13
CA GLY A 130 4.05 -14.42 6.95
C GLY A 130 4.85 -15.31 6.00
N THR A 131 4.25 -16.37 5.44
CA THR A 131 4.88 -17.31 4.50
C THR A 131 4.45 -17.02 3.07
N VAL A 132 5.35 -17.12 2.10
CA VAL A 132 5.02 -17.02 0.66
C VAL A 132 4.28 -18.29 0.24
N VAL A 133 3.07 -18.14 -0.26
CA VAL A 133 2.23 -19.27 -0.75
C VAL A 133 2.17 -19.35 -2.26
N GLU A 134 2.35 -18.23 -2.97
CA GLU A 134 2.35 -18.18 -4.42
C GLU A 134 3.30 -17.08 -4.92
N THR A 135 4.08 -17.37 -5.95
CA THR A 135 4.89 -16.36 -6.67
C THR A 135 4.35 -16.21 -8.08
N PHE A 136 4.07 -14.98 -8.49
CA PHE A 136 3.51 -14.68 -9.81
C PHE A 136 4.55 -14.86 -10.91
N GLY A 137 4.11 -15.38 -12.05
CA GLY A 137 4.87 -15.37 -13.29
C GLY A 137 5.06 -13.95 -13.85
N ALA A 138 5.87 -13.83 -14.91
CA ALA A 138 6.25 -12.53 -15.47
C ALA A 138 5.05 -11.68 -15.93
N GLU A 139 4.02 -12.33 -16.49
CA GLU A 139 2.81 -11.67 -17.02
C GLU A 139 1.69 -11.50 -15.99
N GLN A 140 1.82 -12.09 -14.80
CA GLN A 140 0.79 -11.99 -13.77
C GLN A 140 0.90 -10.65 -13.03
N SER A 141 -0.23 -10.16 -12.59
CA SER A 141 -0.44 -8.88 -11.92
C SER A 141 -1.36 -9.07 -10.71
N PHE A 142 -1.41 -8.12 -9.78
CA PHE A 142 -2.38 -8.13 -8.69
C PHE A 142 -3.77 -7.78 -9.24
N THR A 143 -4.40 -8.72 -9.93
CA THR A 143 -5.80 -8.57 -10.32
C THR A 143 -6.69 -8.80 -9.11
N VAL A 144 -7.16 -7.72 -8.51
CA VAL A 144 -8.27 -7.81 -7.58
C VAL A 144 -9.55 -7.67 -8.39
N GLU A 145 -10.44 -8.63 -8.27
CA GLU A 145 -11.83 -8.41 -8.68
C GLU A 145 -12.41 -7.35 -7.74
N LEU A 146 -12.40 -6.11 -8.22
CA LEU A 146 -13.04 -5.02 -7.51
C LEU A 146 -14.56 -5.22 -7.63
N PRO A 147 -15.27 -5.51 -6.53
CA PRO A 147 -16.71 -5.73 -6.62
C PRO A 147 -17.39 -4.48 -7.16
N VAL A 148 -18.35 -4.66 -8.04
CA VAL A 148 -19.26 -3.59 -8.44
C VAL A 148 -20.11 -3.22 -7.24
N LEU A 149 -20.12 -1.93 -6.88
CA LEU A 149 -20.87 -1.43 -5.72
C LEU A 149 -21.92 -0.43 -6.16
N ARG A 150 -23.13 -0.59 -5.61
CA ARG A 150 -24.31 0.19 -5.94
C ARG A 150 -25.17 0.44 -4.72
N ARG A 151 -26.17 1.27 -4.88
CA ARG A 151 -27.14 1.56 -3.83
C ARG A 151 -27.72 0.29 -3.20
N GLY A 152 -27.69 0.23 -1.88
CA GLY A 152 -28.11 -0.92 -1.08
C GLY A 152 -26.96 -1.79 -0.59
N ASP A 153 -25.78 -1.75 -1.24
CA ASP A 153 -24.61 -2.52 -0.79
C ASP A 153 -24.06 -2.00 0.54
N ARG A 154 -23.42 -2.90 1.27
CA ARG A 154 -22.83 -2.61 2.59
C ARG A 154 -21.47 -3.26 2.76
N GLY A 155 -20.69 -2.76 3.72
CA GLY A 155 -19.44 -3.37 4.16
C GLY A 155 -18.18 -2.57 3.80
N ASP A 156 -17.01 -3.20 4.01
CA ASP A 156 -15.71 -2.53 3.92
C ASP A 156 -15.40 -2.01 2.51
N ALA A 157 -15.86 -2.70 1.47
CA ALA A 157 -15.66 -2.26 0.10
C ALA A 157 -16.40 -0.93 -0.18
N VAL A 158 -17.61 -0.77 0.39
CA VAL A 158 -18.37 0.50 0.34
C VAL A 158 -17.63 1.58 1.12
N LYS A 159 -17.15 1.25 2.32
CA LYS A 159 -16.40 2.18 3.16
C LYS A 159 -15.13 2.67 2.48
N ALA A 160 -14.44 1.82 1.74
CA ALA A 160 -13.26 2.19 0.96
C ALA A 160 -13.61 3.23 -0.12
N VAL A 161 -14.70 3.01 -0.88
CA VAL A 161 -15.21 3.98 -1.86
C VAL A 161 -15.57 5.31 -1.20
N GLN A 162 -16.28 5.27 -0.08
CA GLN A 162 -16.66 6.48 0.66
C GLN A 162 -15.45 7.27 1.16
N ARG A 163 -14.41 6.59 1.68
CA ARG A 163 -13.16 7.23 2.10
C ARG A 163 -12.45 7.90 0.93
N HIS A 164 -12.39 7.23 -0.22
CA HIS A 164 -11.81 7.81 -1.42
C HIS A 164 -12.56 9.08 -1.83
N LEU A 165 -13.89 9.02 -1.90
CA LEU A 165 -14.74 10.18 -2.24
C LEU A 165 -14.57 11.34 -1.25
N ARG A 166 -14.44 11.07 0.05
CA ARG A 166 -14.11 12.08 1.06
C ARG A 166 -12.74 12.73 0.82
N GLY A 167 -11.73 11.92 0.53
CA GLY A 167 -10.38 12.41 0.18
C GLY A 167 -10.38 13.28 -1.07
N TRP A 168 -11.26 12.98 -2.02
CA TRP A 168 -11.49 13.80 -3.21
C TRP A 168 -12.31 15.09 -2.92
N GLY A 169 -12.95 15.20 -1.75
CA GLY A 169 -13.69 16.40 -1.32
C GLY A 169 -15.22 16.24 -1.24
N ALA A 170 -15.75 15.01 -1.36
CA ALA A 170 -17.18 14.78 -1.18
C ALA A 170 -17.59 14.90 0.30
N ALA A 171 -18.67 15.64 0.57
CA ALA A 171 -19.25 15.80 1.90
C ALA A 171 -20.17 14.62 2.24
N ILE A 172 -19.59 13.44 2.45
CA ILE A 172 -20.31 12.21 2.82
C ILE A 172 -19.66 11.52 4.01
N GLU A 173 -20.40 10.66 4.72
CA GLU A 173 -19.86 9.81 5.78
C GLU A 173 -19.34 8.48 5.23
N ALA A 174 -18.30 7.92 5.86
CA ALA A 174 -17.78 6.59 5.55
C ALA A 174 -18.43 5.56 6.50
N ASP A 175 -19.74 5.38 6.37
CA ASP A 175 -20.61 4.59 7.24
C ASP A 175 -20.77 3.11 6.79
N SER A 176 -20.04 2.71 5.74
CA SER A 176 -20.13 1.37 5.13
C SER A 176 -21.49 1.07 4.46
N SER A 177 -22.36 2.06 4.23
CA SER A 177 -23.66 1.88 3.57
C SER A 177 -23.72 2.69 2.28
N TYR A 178 -23.92 2.02 1.14
CA TYR A 178 -24.06 2.70 -0.15
C TYR A 178 -25.47 3.29 -0.28
N GLY A 179 -25.66 4.44 0.36
CA GLY A 179 -26.90 5.21 0.36
C GLY A 179 -27.00 6.21 -0.80
N PRO A 180 -28.10 6.99 -0.85
CA PRO A 180 -28.28 8.04 -1.86
C PRO A 180 -27.13 9.06 -1.91
N ALA A 181 -26.56 9.43 -0.76
CA ALA A 181 -25.45 10.37 -0.68
C ALA A 181 -24.19 9.79 -1.35
N THR A 182 -23.87 8.52 -1.11
CA THR A 182 -22.76 7.82 -1.76
C THR A 182 -22.98 7.72 -3.27
N GLU A 183 -24.20 7.36 -3.71
CA GLU A 183 -24.55 7.30 -5.13
C GLU A 183 -24.37 8.65 -5.83
N ALA A 184 -24.85 9.73 -5.22
CA ALA A 184 -24.71 11.08 -5.75
C ALA A 184 -23.23 11.51 -5.85
N ALA A 185 -22.42 11.19 -4.82
CA ALA A 185 -21.01 11.48 -4.81
C ALA A 185 -20.24 10.68 -5.89
N VAL A 186 -20.60 9.40 -6.12
CA VAL A 186 -20.05 8.59 -7.21
C VAL A 186 -20.41 9.18 -8.58
N LYS A 187 -21.66 9.58 -8.80
CA LYS A 187 -22.08 10.26 -10.05
C LYS A 187 -21.25 11.51 -10.34
N LYS A 188 -21.06 12.34 -9.31
CA LYS A 188 -20.25 13.56 -9.43
C LYS A 188 -18.79 13.23 -9.75
N TYR A 189 -18.20 12.28 -9.02
CA TYR A 189 -16.84 11.79 -9.27
C TYR A 189 -16.68 11.28 -10.71
N GLN A 190 -17.61 10.44 -11.18
CA GLN A 190 -17.61 9.91 -12.54
C GLN A 190 -17.62 11.01 -13.59
N ALA A 191 -18.55 11.99 -13.45
CA ALA A 191 -18.66 13.12 -14.38
C ALA A 191 -17.36 13.93 -14.47
N GLU A 192 -16.73 14.24 -13.32
CA GLU A 192 -15.50 15.04 -13.27
C GLU A 192 -14.27 14.28 -13.79
N HIS A 193 -14.33 12.95 -13.83
CA HIS A 193 -13.23 12.09 -14.33
C HIS A 193 -13.51 11.49 -15.71
N GLY A 194 -14.51 11.99 -16.44
CA GLY A 194 -14.81 11.55 -17.79
C GLY A 194 -15.41 10.14 -17.89
N LEU A 195 -15.99 9.63 -16.81
CA LEU A 195 -16.66 8.33 -16.75
C LEU A 195 -18.18 8.49 -16.92
N PRO A 196 -18.90 7.45 -17.39
CA PRO A 196 -20.37 7.45 -17.40
C PRO A 196 -20.94 7.65 -16.00
N ALA A 197 -21.70 8.75 -15.79
CA ALA A 197 -22.18 9.18 -14.47
C ALA A 197 -23.46 8.43 -14.04
N HIS A 198 -23.42 7.12 -13.91
CA HIS A 198 -24.55 6.28 -13.52
C HIS A 198 -24.67 6.01 -12.00
N GLY A 199 -23.67 6.40 -11.22
CA GLY A 199 -23.70 6.28 -9.75
C GLY A 199 -23.42 4.87 -9.22
N VAL A 200 -22.98 3.96 -10.07
CA VAL A 200 -22.48 2.64 -9.68
C VAL A 200 -20.96 2.70 -9.65
N ALA A 201 -20.35 2.33 -8.54
CA ALA A 201 -18.89 2.21 -8.45
C ALA A 201 -18.47 0.88 -9.13
N ASP A 202 -18.54 0.87 -10.44
CA ASP A 202 -18.14 -0.25 -11.30
C ASP A 202 -16.61 -0.38 -11.38
N ARG A 203 -16.14 -1.37 -12.15
CA ARG A 203 -14.71 -1.63 -12.28
C ARG A 203 -13.94 -0.39 -12.76
N ALA A 204 -14.44 0.28 -13.81
CA ALA A 204 -13.77 1.46 -14.37
C ALA A 204 -13.70 2.61 -13.34
N THR A 205 -14.81 2.87 -12.64
CA THR A 205 -14.86 3.87 -11.56
C THR A 205 -13.88 3.54 -10.44
N ARG A 206 -13.85 2.28 -10.01
CA ARG A 206 -12.96 1.86 -8.92
C ARG A 206 -11.49 1.83 -9.32
N GLN A 207 -11.18 1.45 -10.57
CA GLN A 207 -9.83 1.57 -11.12
C GLN A 207 -9.38 3.03 -11.15
N LYS A 208 -10.23 3.94 -11.61
CA LYS A 208 -9.96 5.37 -11.61
C LYS A 208 -9.69 5.92 -10.21
N MET A 209 -10.52 5.51 -9.22
CA MET A 209 -10.31 5.86 -7.82
C MET A 209 -8.97 5.37 -7.26
N LEU A 210 -8.50 4.23 -7.69
CA LEU A 210 -7.21 3.65 -7.26
C LEU A 210 -6.02 4.12 -8.09
N GLY A 211 -6.23 4.96 -9.12
CA GLY A 211 -5.17 5.42 -10.02
C GLY A 211 -4.57 4.30 -10.87
N ILE A 212 -5.35 3.28 -11.23
CA ILE A 212 -4.93 2.10 -12.02
C ILE A 212 -5.66 2.01 -13.37
N ASP A 213 -6.15 3.13 -13.87
CA ASP A 213 -6.69 3.24 -15.22
C ASP A 213 -5.55 3.02 -16.22
N GLY A 214 -5.67 1.98 -17.01
CA GLY A 214 -4.76 1.66 -18.11
C GLY A 214 -4.93 2.59 -19.29
#